data_116a6151bfc88d07f1753e05f00da178
#
_entry.id   116a6151bfc88d07f1753e05f00da178
#
_cell.length_a   1.000
_cell.length_b   1.000
_cell.length_c   1.000
_cell.angle_alpha   90.00
_cell.angle_beta   90.00
_cell.angle_gamma   90.00
#
_symmetry.space_group_name_H-M   'P 1'
#
loop_
_entity.id
_entity.type
_entity.pdbx_description
1 polymer ?
#
loop_
_entity_poly.entity_id
_entity_poly.type
_entity_poly.pdbx_seq_one_letter_code
_entity_poly.pdbx_strand_id
1 'polypeptide(L)'
;MKKVLIYFAMAVVLALGSTSCSDFLEIEPVGAVNETNLTDQEGINYLLTGMYSALNIPAATTNSYFGASLTNYTYGDVMGGDANKGSTAADQSDFTLLETFSFTTDNSYIKRKWVAVYDAVARANNVMHLAGLIKDELSAIPGQEKDFYTEAIAQARFMRGFYLFEGIKNFGAAIPYVSLEDYESSVNPLISNVDESGNYIYIWEQVAEDLQYAYDNLPGAWPEEPGRANKWAAGAFLAKLRIFQSSPYNGTNGTSNKWTEAKSILETVIANGTDSKGTKYTLTPSYETLYTAGESDWTGESVFDVQMAISGTQYYTNAINGNSHISLSGKIGSGWGFYQPSYDLVNAHMVDENGLPYLDKSYQSKTSVTTIDGDNVPHTDLTVYTDPRVDVSAGRFNVPYMDWDIPVTIDGWIRDLANGGPFLNKKNLPKKADKGGLSLTTTGGSTAKNFHLMRVAELYLLYAEACIETGDINTARELSLIHISEPTRHL
;
A
#
# COMPACT_ATOMS: atom_id res chain seq x y z
N MET A 1 -2.42 -82.09 -0.13
CA MET A 1 -2.02 -81.39 1.12
C MET A 1 -0.86 -80.39 0.90
N LYS A 2 0.26 -80.70 0.25
CA LYS A 2 1.37 -79.74 0.06
C LYS A 2 1.00 -78.45 -0.69
N LYS A 3 0.15 -78.47 -1.71
CA LYS A 3 -0.27 -77.28 -2.48
C LYS A 3 -1.21 -76.39 -1.67
N VAL A 4 -2.05 -76.94 -0.82
CA VAL A 4 -2.95 -76.13 0.05
C VAL A 4 -2.16 -75.41 1.13
N LEU A 5 -1.13 -76.00 1.67
CA LEU A 5 -0.23 -75.36 2.64
C LEU A 5 0.54 -74.20 2.03
N ILE A 6 0.97 -74.30 0.75
CA ILE A 6 1.68 -73.21 0.05
C ILE A 6 0.76 -72.02 -0.22
N TYR A 7 -0.49 -72.27 -0.62
CA TYR A 7 -1.45 -71.18 -0.82
C TYR A 7 -1.86 -70.52 0.49
N PHE A 8 -1.98 -71.30 1.58
CA PHE A 8 -2.24 -70.75 2.91
C PHE A 8 -1.06 -69.91 3.44
N ALA A 9 0.16 -70.37 3.24
CA ALA A 9 1.38 -69.59 3.58
C ALA A 9 1.49 -68.32 2.75
N MET A 10 1.19 -68.37 1.42
CA MET A 10 1.13 -67.18 0.59
C MET A 10 0.06 -66.16 1.00
N ALA A 11 -1.13 -66.65 1.37
CA ALA A 11 -2.22 -65.79 1.86
C ALA A 11 -1.87 -65.11 3.19
N VAL A 12 -1.18 -65.79 4.11
CA VAL A 12 -0.73 -65.26 5.38
C VAL A 12 0.39 -64.22 5.17
N VAL A 13 1.31 -64.42 4.23
CA VAL A 13 2.36 -63.44 3.90
C VAL A 13 1.76 -62.21 3.24
N LEU A 14 0.76 -62.33 2.37
CA LEU A 14 0.04 -61.22 1.79
C LEU A 14 -0.81 -60.45 2.81
N ALA A 15 -1.40 -61.12 3.81
CA ALA A 15 -2.17 -60.48 4.88
C ALA A 15 -1.27 -59.75 5.91
N LEU A 16 -0.04 -60.22 6.11
CA LEU A 16 0.96 -59.54 6.98
C LEU A 16 1.66 -58.36 6.30
N GLY A 17 1.65 -58.31 4.97
CA GLY A 17 2.20 -57.19 4.19
C GLY A 17 1.29 -56.00 4.01
N SER A 18 0.02 -56.09 4.48
CA SER A 18 -0.97 -55.02 4.36
C SER A 18 -1.14 -54.13 5.62
N THR A 19 -0.38 -54.39 6.69
CA THR A 19 -0.25 -53.42 7.77
C THR A 19 0.83 -52.42 7.34
N SER A 20 0.49 -51.56 6.36
CA SER A 20 1.22 -50.38 6.08
C SER A 20 1.09 -49.50 7.31
N CYS A 21 2.19 -49.22 7.99
CA CYS A 21 2.23 -48.16 8.99
C CYS A 21 1.98 -46.87 8.24
N SER A 22 0.76 -46.33 8.34
CA SER A 22 0.40 -44.97 7.86
C SER A 22 1.40 -43.96 8.44
N ASP A 23 1.77 -44.12 9.68
CA ASP A 23 2.67 -43.24 10.42
C ASP A 23 4.13 -43.22 9.86
N PHE A 24 4.53 -44.19 9.05
CA PHE A 24 5.86 -44.17 8.44
C PHE A 24 5.95 -43.33 7.15
N LEU A 25 4.81 -43.06 6.54
CA LEU A 25 4.72 -42.21 5.34
C LEU A 25 4.34 -40.79 5.63
N GLU A 26 3.88 -40.52 6.85
CA GLU A 26 3.61 -39.17 7.38
C GLU A 26 4.83 -38.63 8.14
N ILE A 27 5.99 -38.64 7.51
CA ILE A 27 7.13 -37.85 8.01
C ILE A 27 6.81 -36.41 7.67
N GLU A 28 6.41 -35.64 8.68
CA GLU A 28 6.34 -34.19 8.54
C GLU A 28 7.72 -33.69 8.09
N PRO A 29 7.81 -32.88 7.01
CA PRO A 29 9.08 -32.32 6.59
C PRO A 29 9.69 -31.53 7.75
N VAL A 30 10.93 -31.82 8.11
CA VAL A 30 11.64 -31.10 9.19
C VAL A 30 11.72 -29.63 8.79
N GLY A 31 11.07 -28.77 9.58
CA GLY A 31 10.97 -27.33 9.30
C GLY A 31 9.71 -26.90 8.52
N ALA A 32 8.79 -27.80 8.22
CA ALA A 32 7.46 -27.39 7.76
C ALA A 32 6.66 -26.86 8.97
N VAL A 33 6.16 -25.65 8.81
CA VAL A 33 5.20 -25.05 9.75
C VAL A 33 3.84 -25.64 9.41
N ASN A 34 3.31 -26.52 10.27
CA ASN A 34 1.97 -27.07 10.16
C ASN A 34 1.03 -26.42 11.21
N GLU A 35 -0.26 -26.63 11.07
CA GLU A 35 -1.26 -26.07 12.00
C GLU A 35 -1.00 -26.48 13.45
N THR A 36 -0.49 -27.68 13.70
CA THR A 36 -0.22 -28.21 15.04
C THR A 36 0.96 -27.48 15.74
N ASN A 37 1.86 -26.85 14.98
CA ASN A 37 3.00 -26.10 15.49
C ASN A 37 2.69 -24.60 15.73
N LEU A 38 1.45 -24.14 15.43
CA LEU A 38 1.01 -22.75 15.54
C LEU A 38 -0.10 -22.57 16.58
N THR A 39 -0.25 -23.52 17.49
CA THR A 39 -1.34 -23.58 18.48
C THR A 39 -0.97 -22.95 19.83
N ASP A 40 -0.21 -21.86 19.80
CA ASP A 40 0.12 -21.05 20.97
C ASP A 40 0.26 -19.57 20.61
N GLN A 41 0.49 -18.70 21.57
CA GLN A 41 0.66 -17.27 21.35
C GLN A 41 1.81 -16.96 20.39
N GLU A 42 2.92 -17.67 20.46
CA GLU A 42 4.08 -17.46 19.58
C GLU A 42 3.74 -17.82 18.14
N GLY A 43 3.04 -18.93 17.92
CA GLY A 43 2.53 -19.34 16.63
C GLY A 43 1.60 -18.30 16.01
N ILE A 44 0.66 -17.74 16.76
CA ILE A 44 -0.20 -16.65 16.28
C ILE A 44 0.61 -15.39 15.96
N ASN A 45 1.65 -15.04 16.72
CA ASN A 45 2.54 -13.93 16.38
C ASN A 45 3.30 -14.16 15.05
N TYR A 46 3.74 -15.38 14.76
CA TYR A 46 4.32 -15.71 13.44
C TYR A 46 3.30 -15.53 12.31
N LEU A 47 2.06 -15.95 12.53
CA LEU A 47 0.99 -15.74 11.55
C LEU A 47 0.66 -14.26 11.34
N LEU A 48 0.60 -13.46 12.40
CA LEU A 48 0.45 -12.01 12.30
C LEU A 48 1.59 -11.39 11.51
N THR A 49 2.83 -11.78 11.77
CA THR A 49 4.00 -11.33 10.99
C THR A 49 3.87 -11.71 9.52
N GLY A 50 3.48 -12.97 9.24
CA GLY A 50 3.21 -13.46 7.89
C GLY A 50 2.07 -12.70 7.20
N MET A 51 1.05 -12.28 7.94
CA MET A 51 -0.04 -11.45 7.44
C MET A 51 0.45 -10.03 7.09
N TYR A 52 1.18 -9.36 7.98
CA TYR A 52 1.76 -8.04 7.69
C TYR A 52 2.78 -8.06 6.54
N SER A 53 3.45 -9.19 6.30
CA SER A 53 4.37 -9.32 5.17
C SER A 53 3.68 -9.13 3.81
N ALA A 54 2.35 -9.26 3.74
CA ALA A 54 1.58 -8.94 2.54
C ALA A 54 1.75 -7.46 2.12
N LEU A 55 1.96 -6.53 3.07
CA LEU A 55 2.22 -5.12 2.78
C LEU A 55 3.46 -4.92 1.90
N ASN A 56 4.34 -5.90 1.88
CA ASN A 56 5.63 -5.84 1.21
C ASN A 56 5.71 -6.61 -0.12
N ILE A 57 4.65 -6.70 -0.82
CA ILE A 57 4.49 -7.46 -2.07
C ILE A 57 4.32 -8.97 -1.83
N PRO A 58 3.21 -9.55 -2.23
CA PRO A 58 2.96 -10.99 -2.10
C PRO A 58 4.04 -11.80 -2.81
N ALA A 59 4.65 -12.73 -2.09
CA ALA A 59 5.72 -13.59 -2.59
C ALA A 59 5.29 -14.53 -3.74
N ALA A 60 3.98 -14.62 -4.00
CA ALA A 60 3.41 -15.61 -4.92
C ALA A 60 3.59 -15.28 -6.41
N THR A 61 4.00 -14.05 -6.76
CA THR A 61 4.09 -13.67 -8.18
C THR A 61 5.40 -12.95 -8.49
N THR A 62 6.22 -13.52 -9.35
CA THR A 62 7.37 -12.81 -9.95
C THR A 62 6.91 -11.52 -10.62
N ASN A 63 7.62 -10.42 -10.36
CA ASN A 63 7.34 -9.07 -10.90
C ASN A 63 6.04 -8.42 -10.41
N SER A 64 5.57 -8.74 -9.21
CA SER A 64 4.35 -8.13 -8.64
C SER A 64 4.50 -6.67 -8.23
N TYR A 65 5.71 -6.16 -8.09
CA TYR A 65 5.96 -4.76 -7.66
C TYR A 65 5.41 -3.69 -8.59
N PHE A 66 5.15 -3.99 -9.86
CA PHE A 66 4.45 -3.06 -10.75
C PHE A 66 2.94 -3.05 -10.54
N GLY A 67 2.31 -4.23 -10.56
CA GLY A 67 0.86 -4.35 -10.55
C GLY A 67 0.24 -4.56 -9.17
N ALA A 68 1.00 -5.04 -8.17
CA ALA A 68 0.48 -5.37 -6.84
C ALA A 68 0.93 -4.40 -5.74
N SER A 69 1.87 -3.51 -6.03
CA SER A 69 2.41 -2.56 -5.05
C SER A 69 1.32 -1.73 -4.38
N LEU A 70 1.44 -1.53 -3.08
CA LEU A 70 0.57 -0.64 -2.30
C LEU A 70 0.83 0.84 -2.57
N THR A 71 1.92 1.20 -3.23
CA THR A 71 2.11 2.56 -3.73
C THR A 71 1.04 2.96 -4.72
N ASN A 72 0.38 1.98 -5.35
CA ASN A 72 -0.66 2.16 -6.36
C ASN A 72 -0.27 3.08 -7.51
N TYR A 73 1.04 3.31 -7.75
CA TYR A 73 1.45 4.27 -8.76
C TYR A 73 0.93 3.93 -10.16
N THR A 74 0.73 2.64 -10.46
CA THR A 74 0.14 2.19 -11.73
C THR A 74 -1.30 2.67 -11.87
N TYR A 75 -2.14 2.42 -10.85
CA TYR A 75 -3.59 2.69 -10.90
C TYR A 75 -3.96 4.09 -10.42
N GLY A 76 -3.17 4.66 -9.52
CA GLY A 76 -3.35 6.02 -9.02
C GLY A 76 -2.68 7.03 -9.94
N ASP A 77 -1.35 7.14 -9.84
CA ASP A 77 -0.63 8.26 -10.44
C ASP A 77 -0.54 8.16 -11.97
N VAL A 78 -0.26 6.96 -12.52
CA VAL A 78 -0.11 6.83 -13.99
C VAL A 78 -1.47 6.86 -14.68
N MET A 79 -2.44 6.07 -14.24
CA MET A 79 -3.79 6.13 -14.80
C MET A 79 -4.51 7.44 -14.43
N GLY A 80 -4.13 8.09 -13.33
CA GLY A 80 -4.63 9.39 -12.92
C GLY A 80 -4.04 10.58 -13.68
N GLY A 81 -2.91 10.38 -14.38
CA GLY A 81 -2.25 11.41 -15.17
C GLY A 81 -1.19 12.22 -14.43
N ASP A 82 -0.93 11.95 -13.15
CA ASP A 82 0.11 12.62 -12.37
C ASP A 82 1.51 12.13 -12.75
N ALA A 83 1.62 10.92 -13.27
CA ALA A 83 2.88 10.34 -13.72
C ALA A 83 2.72 9.61 -15.06
N ASN A 84 3.84 9.49 -15.77
CA ASN A 84 3.98 8.61 -16.91
C ASN A 84 4.59 7.28 -16.46
N LYS A 85 4.28 6.20 -17.19
CA LYS A 85 4.94 4.92 -16.98
C LYS A 85 6.46 5.06 -16.98
N GLY A 86 7.00 5.80 -17.93
CA GLY A 86 8.44 5.96 -18.10
C GLY A 86 9.11 4.75 -18.75
N SER A 87 10.43 4.57 -18.51
CA SER A 87 11.28 3.58 -19.18
C SER A 87 11.27 3.75 -20.71
N THR A 88 10.97 2.70 -21.48
CA THR A 88 10.79 2.74 -22.92
C THR A 88 9.42 2.21 -23.30
N ALA A 89 8.89 2.57 -24.48
CA ALA A 89 7.57 2.16 -24.91
C ALA A 89 7.37 0.64 -24.96
N ALA A 90 8.42 -0.11 -25.27
CA ALA A 90 8.38 -1.57 -25.35
C ALA A 90 8.52 -2.28 -23.99
N ASP A 91 9.02 -1.57 -22.95
CA ASP A 91 9.21 -2.14 -21.63
C ASP A 91 7.89 -2.18 -20.87
N GLN A 92 7.51 -3.35 -20.34
CA GLN A 92 6.26 -3.54 -19.61
C GLN A 92 5.01 -3.13 -20.44
N SER A 93 4.82 -3.78 -21.58
CA SER A 93 3.71 -3.46 -22.53
C SER A 93 2.32 -3.46 -21.88
N ASP A 94 2.03 -4.40 -20.97
CA ASP A 94 0.77 -4.43 -20.24
C ASP A 94 0.54 -3.16 -19.40
N PHE A 95 1.62 -2.53 -18.92
CA PHE A 95 1.55 -1.27 -18.21
C PHE A 95 1.22 -0.11 -19.17
N THR A 96 1.81 -0.10 -20.38
CA THR A 96 1.46 0.89 -21.40
C THR A 96 -0.02 0.82 -21.76
N LEU A 97 -0.61 -0.38 -21.80
CA LEU A 97 -2.05 -0.53 -22.06
C LEU A 97 -2.90 0.10 -20.94
N LEU A 98 -2.45 0.06 -19.67
CA LEU A 98 -3.13 0.74 -18.56
C LEU A 98 -3.01 2.26 -18.70
N GLU A 99 -1.82 2.78 -18.94
CA GLU A 99 -1.56 4.22 -19.14
C GLU A 99 -2.43 4.81 -20.25
N THR A 100 -2.64 4.06 -21.35
CA THR A 100 -3.43 4.49 -22.50
C THR A 100 -4.90 4.08 -22.45
N PHE A 101 -5.36 3.47 -21.36
CA PHE A 101 -6.72 2.94 -21.20
C PHE A 101 -7.17 1.97 -22.31
N SER A 102 -6.22 1.24 -22.91
CA SER A 102 -6.46 0.26 -23.98
C SER A 102 -6.30 -1.20 -23.53
N PHE A 103 -6.38 -1.43 -22.24
CA PHE A 103 -6.25 -2.75 -21.62
C PHE A 103 -7.52 -3.59 -21.75
N THR A 104 -7.35 -4.90 -21.60
CA THR A 104 -8.41 -5.90 -21.53
C THR A 104 -8.41 -6.58 -20.16
N THR A 105 -9.43 -7.38 -19.86
CA THR A 105 -9.60 -8.04 -18.57
C THR A 105 -8.51 -9.08 -18.24
N ASP A 106 -7.75 -9.53 -19.22
CA ASP A 106 -6.63 -10.47 -19.07
C ASP A 106 -5.29 -9.78 -18.83
N ASN A 107 -5.26 -8.44 -18.69
CA ASN A 107 -4.06 -7.68 -18.39
C ASN A 107 -3.38 -8.21 -17.12
N SER A 108 -2.09 -8.54 -17.22
CA SER A 108 -1.35 -9.21 -16.16
C SER A 108 -1.22 -8.37 -14.87
N TYR A 109 -1.26 -7.04 -14.97
CA TYR A 109 -1.20 -6.12 -13.82
C TYR A 109 -2.49 -6.18 -13.00
N ILE A 110 -3.64 -6.12 -13.69
CA ILE A 110 -4.97 -6.24 -13.07
C ILE A 110 -5.06 -7.56 -12.31
N LYS A 111 -4.66 -8.66 -12.95
CA LYS A 111 -4.63 -9.98 -12.32
C LYS A 111 -3.73 -10.01 -11.08
N ARG A 112 -2.53 -9.41 -11.14
CA ARG A 112 -1.61 -9.36 -9.99
C ARG A 112 -2.20 -8.58 -8.81
N LYS A 113 -2.85 -7.44 -9.08
CA LYS A 113 -3.52 -6.68 -8.01
C LYS A 113 -4.62 -7.49 -7.35
N TRP A 114 -5.44 -8.18 -8.15
CA TRP A 114 -6.48 -9.07 -7.64
C TRP A 114 -5.90 -10.17 -6.74
N VAL A 115 -4.88 -10.88 -7.21
CA VAL A 115 -4.22 -11.93 -6.44
C VAL A 115 -3.64 -11.38 -5.13
N ALA A 116 -3.01 -10.20 -5.15
CA ALA A 116 -2.45 -9.58 -3.96
C ALA A 116 -3.50 -9.25 -2.91
N VAL A 117 -4.66 -8.75 -3.33
CA VAL A 117 -5.79 -8.47 -2.42
C VAL A 117 -6.25 -9.74 -1.73
N TYR A 118 -6.53 -10.80 -2.51
CA TYR A 118 -7.08 -12.02 -1.93
C TYR A 118 -6.06 -12.91 -1.22
N ASP A 119 -4.76 -12.82 -1.55
CA ASP A 119 -3.70 -13.43 -0.73
C ASP A 119 -3.67 -12.82 0.67
N ALA A 120 -3.75 -11.50 0.77
CA ALA A 120 -3.79 -10.82 2.07
C ALA A 120 -5.08 -11.13 2.86
N VAL A 121 -6.24 -11.20 2.18
CA VAL A 121 -7.51 -11.62 2.79
C VAL A 121 -7.41 -13.05 3.33
N ALA A 122 -6.81 -13.98 2.58
CA ALA A 122 -6.61 -15.35 3.02
C ALA A 122 -5.69 -15.44 4.25
N ARG A 123 -4.60 -14.67 4.27
CA ARG A 123 -3.70 -14.59 5.43
C ARG A 123 -4.42 -14.06 6.68
N ALA A 124 -5.24 -13.02 6.53
CA ALA A 124 -6.04 -12.48 7.63
C ALA A 124 -7.05 -13.49 8.16
N ASN A 125 -7.76 -14.19 7.27
CA ASN A 125 -8.68 -15.26 7.66
C ASN A 125 -7.96 -16.42 8.35
N ASN A 126 -6.75 -16.77 7.90
CA ASN A 126 -5.94 -17.82 8.55
C ASN A 126 -5.56 -17.46 9.99
N VAL A 127 -5.16 -16.18 10.24
CA VAL A 127 -4.94 -15.70 11.62
C VAL A 127 -6.19 -15.87 12.47
N MET A 128 -7.35 -15.43 11.95
CA MET A 128 -8.62 -15.51 12.70
C MET A 128 -9.04 -16.95 12.95
N HIS A 129 -8.87 -17.84 11.99
CA HIS A 129 -9.17 -19.25 12.11
C HIS A 129 -8.33 -19.90 13.21
N LEU A 130 -7.00 -19.84 13.10
CA LEU A 130 -6.11 -20.51 14.05
C LEU A 130 -6.15 -19.89 15.44
N ALA A 131 -6.28 -18.56 15.57
CA ALA A 131 -6.53 -17.93 16.86
C ALA A 131 -7.87 -18.37 17.47
N GLY A 132 -8.90 -18.63 16.65
CA GLY A 132 -10.20 -19.13 17.08
C GLY A 132 -10.14 -20.52 17.70
N LEU A 133 -9.28 -21.41 17.19
CA LEU A 133 -9.09 -22.77 17.70
C LEU A 133 -8.53 -22.80 19.12
N ILE A 134 -7.73 -21.81 19.52
CA ILE A 134 -7.04 -21.71 20.81
C ILE A 134 -7.50 -20.47 21.61
N LYS A 135 -8.72 -20.01 21.38
CA LYS A 135 -9.26 -18.78 21.96
C LYS A 135 -9.12 -18.72 23.48
N ASP A 136 -9.48 -19.81 24.18
CA ASP A 136 -9.49 -19.86 25.64
C ASP A 136 -8.06 -19.73 26.20
N GLU A 137 -7.08 -20.29 25.52
CA GLU A 137 -5.65 -20.18 25.89
C GLU A 137 -5.13 -18.77 25.69
N LEU A 138 -5.48 -18.14 24.57
CA LEU A 138 -5.05 -16.77 24.25
C LEU A 138 -5.71 -15.71 25.12
N SER A 139 -6.96 -15.96 25.58
CA SER A 139 -7.70 -15.03 26.44
C SER A 139 -7.27 -15.08 27.90
N ALA A 140 -6.57 -16.13 28.32
CA ALA A 140 -6.17 -16.35 29.71
C ALA A 140 -4.79 -15.78 30.09
N ILE A 141 -4.13 -15.03 29.22
CA ILE A 141 -2.76 -14.54 29.43
C ILE A 141 -2.74 -13.40 30.47
N PRO A 142 -2.10 -13.58 31.64
CA PRO A 142 -2.09 -12.57 32.69
C PRO A 142 -1.29 -11.32 32.32
N GLY A 143 -1.76 -10.15 32.77
CA GLY A 143 -0.99 -8.90 32.72
C GLY A 143 -1.17 -8.09 31.43
N GLN A 144 -2.05 -8.50 30.53
CA GLN A 144 -2.43 -7.72 29.37
C GLN A 144 -3.71 -6.91 29.64
N GLU A 145 -3.75 -5.66 29.17
CA GLU A 145 -4.92 -4.78 29.31
C GLU A 145 -6.11 -5.28 28.49
N LYS A 146 -5.83 -5.82 27.28
CA LYS A 146 -6.78 -6.59 26.47
C LYS A 146 -6.26 -8.01 26.32
N ASP A 147 -7.18 -8.96 26.10
CA ASP A 147 -6.74 -10.32 25.82
C ASP A 147 -6.08 -10.38 24.43
N PHE A 148 -5.04 -11.21 24.33
CA PHE A 148 -4.26 -11.36 23.10
C PHE A 148 -5.12 -11.87 21.92
N TYR A 149 -6.14 -12.68 22.22
CA TYR A 149 -7.09 -13.12 21.20
C TYR A 149 -7.78 -11.94 20.54
N THR A 150 -8.37 -11.04 21.32
CA THR A 150 -9.07 -9.85 20.81
C THR A 150 -8.14 -8.96 19.98
N GLU A 151 -6.90 -8.77 20.42
CA GLU A 151 -5.91 -7.96 19.67
C GLU A 151 -5.48 -8.63 18.35
N ALA A 152 -5.28 -9.95 18.34
CA ALA A 152 -4.94 -10.69 17.14
C ALA A 152 -6.07 -10.65 16.10
N ILE A 153 -7.32 -10.86 16.54
CA ILE A 153 -8.51 -10.75 15.68
C ILE A 153 -8.65 -9.32 15.14
N ALA A 154 -8.42 -8.31 15.97
CA ALA A 154 -8.53 -6.90 15.55
C ALA A 154 -7.49 -6.53 14.49
N GLN A 155 -6.25 -7.00 14.62
CA GLN A 155 -5.22 -6.83 13.59
C GLN A 155 -5.60 -7.55 12.29
N ALA A 156 -6.10 -8.78 12.38
CA ALA A 156 -6.50 -9.55 11.21
C ALA A 156 -7.70 -8.90 10.48
N ARG A 157 -8.70 -8.43 11.21
CA ARG A 157 -9.83 -7.69 10.64
C ARG A 157 -9.40 -6.35 10.03
N PHE A 158 -8.47 -5.62 10.66
CA PHE A 158 -7.88 -4.45 10.04
C PHE A 158 -7.27 -4.76 8.68
N MET A 159 -6.42 -5.77 8.60
CA MET A 159 -5.73 -6.13 7.36
C MET A 159 -6.70 -6.64 6.29
N ARG A 160 -7.72 -7.42 6.66
CA ARG A 160 -8.77 -7.84 5.72
C ARG A 160 -9.54 -6.65 5.18
N GLY A 161 -10.02 -5.77 6.06
CA GLY A 161 -10.74 -4.56 5.69
C GLY A 161 -9.90 -3.61 4.82
N PHE A 162 -8.63 -3.40 5.19
CA PHE A 162 -7.69 -2.58 4.43
C PHE A 162 -7.50 -3.13 2.99
N TYR A 163 -7.21 -4.42 2.83
CA TYR A 163 -6.98 -5.01 1.51
C TYR A 163 -8.25 -5.11 0.66
N LEU A 164 -9.39 -5.39 1.27
CA LEU A 164 -10.68 -5.32 0.55
C LEU A 164 -10.99 -3.88 0.10
N PHE A 165 -10.66 -2.88 0.91
CA PHE A 165 -10.78 -1.49 0.48
C PHE A 165 -9.81 -1.14 -0.66
N GLU A 166 -8.58 -1.66 -0.65
CA GLU A 166 -7.68 -1.59 -1.81
C GLU A 166 -8.30 -2.26 -3.04
N GLY A 167 -8.98 -3.38 -2.86
CA GLY A 167 -9.76 -4.06 -3.91
C GLY A 167 -10.90 -3.18 -4.45
N ILE A 168 -11.67 -2.57 -3.56
CA ILE A 168 -12.79 -1.67 -3.93
C ILE A 168 -12.30 -0.49 -4.77
N LYS A 169 -11.19 0.13 -4.41
CA LYS A 169 -10.62 1.25 -5.16
C LYS A 169 -10.25 0.89 -6.60
N ASN A 170 -9.85 -0.35 -6.85
CA ASN A 170 -9.40 -0.81 -8.16
C ASN A 170 -10.48 -1.53 -8.98
N PHE A 171 -11.43 -2.20 -8.33
CA PHE A 171 -12.39 -3.09 -9.00
C PHE A 171 -13.86 -2.73 -8.73
N GLY A 172 -14.11 -1.71 -7.91
CA GLY A 172 -15.44 -1.38 -7.43
C GLY A 172 -15.87 -2.24 -6.24
N ALA A 173 -16.98 -1.86 -5.61
CA ALA A 173 -17.42 -2.51 -4.36
C ALA A 173 -18.14 -3.86 -4.54
N ALA A 174 -18.44 -4.24 -5.77
CA ALA A 174 -19.05 -5.54 -6.08
C ALA A 174 -17.98 -6.62 -6.31
N ILE A 175 -17.09 -6.79 -5.35
CA ILE A 175 -16.10 -7.88 -5.32
C ILE A 175 -16.50 -8.90 -4.24
N PRO A 176 -16.06 -10.17 -4.34
CA PRO A 176 -16.38 -11.17 -3.32
C PRO A 176 -15.85 -10.80 -1.94
N TYR A 177 -16.67 -10.90 -0.90
CA TYR A 177 -16.25 -10.84 0.48
C TYR A 177 -16.04 -12.26 1.00
N VAL A 178 -14.79 -12.63 1.31
CA VAL A 178 -14.48 -13.95 1.86
C VAL A 178 -14.56 -13.86 3.38
N SER A 179 -15.68 -14.31 3.94
CA SER A 179 -15.87 -14.37 5.40
C SER A 179 -14.98 -15.44 6.04
N LEU A 180 -14.90 -15.44 7.37
CA LEU A 180 -14.21 -16.51 8.09
C LEU A 180 -14.94 -17.85 7.90
N GLU A 181 -16.27 -17.87 7.90
CA GLU A 181 -17.09 -19.06 7.64
C GLU A 181 -16.82 -19.63 6.24
N ASP A 182 -16.73 -18.77 5.22
CA ASP A 182 -16.38 -19.19 3.86
C ASP A 182 -14.97 -19.79 3.81
N TYR A 183 -14.02 -19.19 4.52
CA TYR A 183 -12.63 -19.66 4.58
C TYR A 183 -12.52 -21.03 5.27
N GLU A 184 -13.28 -21.26 6.34
CA GLU A 184 -13.31 -22.52 7.10
C GLU A 184 -14.07 -23.62 6.37
N SER A 185 -14.89 -23.30 5.38
CA SER A 185 -15.55 -24.31 4.59
C SER A 185 -14.50 -25.10 3.79
N SER A 186 -14.43 -26.40 4.02
CA SER A 186 -13.45 -27.31 3.39
C SER A 186 -13.61 -27.46 1.87
N VAL A 187 -14.64 -26.88 1.31
CA VAL A 187 -14.94 -26.86 -0.12
C VAL A 187 -14.57 -25.48 -0.62
N ASN A 188 -13.59 -25.37 -1.52
CA ASN A 188 -13.17 -24.12 -2.15
C ASN A 188 -14.42 -23.31 -2.60
N PRO A 189 -14.91 -22.35 -1.80
CA PRO A 189 -16.22 -21.76 -2.05
C PRO A 189 -16.14 -20.81 -3.24
N LEU A 190 -17.02 -21.01 -4.21
CA LEU A 190 -17.25 -20.04 -5.27
C LEU A 190 -18.14 -18.92 -4.70
N ILE A 191 -17.50 -17.91 -4.12
CA ILE A 191 -18.21 -16.77 -3.54
C ILE A 191 -18.65 -15.85 -4.66
N SER A 192 -19.97 -15.74 -4.81
CA SER A 192 -20.58 -14.88 -5.83
C SER A 192 -20.55 -13.42 -5.37
N ASN A 193 -20.37 -12.50 -6.32
CA ASN A 193 -20.59 -11.07 -6.15
C ASN A 193 -21.98 -10.62 -6.63
N VAL A 194 -22.88 -11.57 -6.92
CA VAL A 194 -24.28 -11.33 -7.26
C VAL A 194 -25.18 -12.23 -6.41
N ASP A 195 -26.35 -11.73 -6.05
CA ASP A 195 -27.40 -12.47 -5.34
C ASP A 195 -28.14 -13.44 -6.28
N GLU A 196 -29.09 -14.21 -5.72
CA GLU A 196 -29.92 -15.16 -6.47
C GLU A 196 -30.78 -14.49 -7.56
N SER A 197 -31.02 -13.19 -7.44
CA SER A 197 -31.79 -12.39 -8.41
C SER A 197 -30.90 -11.73 -9.48
N GLY A 198 -29.57 -11.92 -9.39
CA GLY A 198 -28.58 -11.35 -10.30
C GLY A 198 -28.19 -9.90 -9.99
N ASN A 199 -28.55 -9.37 -8.82
CA ASN A 199 -28.10 -8.04 -8.39
C ASN A 199 -26.70 -8.10 -7.79
N TYR A 200 -25.90 -7.06 -8.00
CA TYR A 200 -24.59 -6.96 -7.39
C TYR A 200 -24.66 -6.86 -5.86
N ILE A 201 -23.81 -7.63 -5.18
CA ILE A 201 -23.56 -7.54 -3.74
C ILE A 201 -22.41 -6.58 -3.52
N TYR A 202 -22.67 -5.47 -2.83
CA TYR A 202 -21.67 -4.46 -2.52
C TYR A 202 -21.16 -4.65 -1.10
N ILE A 203 -19.85 -4.79 -0.92
CA ILE A 203 -19.22 -5.18 0.34
C ILE A 203 -18.84 -4.00 1.26
N TRP A 204 -19.38 -2.81 1.03
CA TRP A 204 -19.06 -1.62 1.83
C TRP A 204 -19.24 -1.82 3.35
N GLU A 205 -20.36 -2.41 3.75
CA GLU A 205 -20.67 -2.57 5.17
C GLU A 205 -19.81 -3.66 5.82
N GLN A 206 -19.53 -4.76 5.14
CA GLN A 206 -18.68 -5.83 5.64
C GLN A 206 -17.23 -5.31 5.87
N VAL A 207 -16.72 -4.50 4.94
CA VAL A 207 -15.40 -3.86 5.09
C VAL A 207 -15.41 -2.83 6.21
N ALA A 208 -16.50 -2.07 6.34
CA ALA A 208 -16.66 -1.13 7.44
C ALA A 208 -16.75 -1.81 8.81
N GLU A 209 -17.42 -2.95 8.91
CA GLU A 209 -17.48 -3.75 10.14
C GLU A 209 -16.12 -4.30 10.54
N ASP A 210 -15.29 -4.70 9.58
CA ASP A 210 -13.91 -5.11 9.84
C ASP A 210 -13.07 -3.96 10.40
N LEU A 211 -13.12 -2.79 9.76
CA LEU A 211 -12.38 -1.61 10.20
C LEU A 211 -12.93 -1.04 11.52
N GLN A 212 -14.25 -1.08 11.74
CA GLN A 212 -14.87 -0.66 13.00
C GLN A 212 -14.43 -1.54 14.16
N TYR A 213 -14.46 -2.88 13.97
CA TYR A 213 -13.99 -3.80 15.00
C TYR A 213 -12.53 -3.53 15.36
N ALA A 214 -11.68 -3.27 14.37
CA ALA A 214 -10.29 -2.90 14.59
C ALA A 214 -10.16 -1.55 15.34
N TYR A 215 -10.96 -0.54 14.98
CA TYR A 215 -10.99 0.74 15.66
C TYR A 215 -11.38 0.63 17.14
N ASP A 216 -12.31 -0.25 17.46
CA ASP A 216 -12.79 -0.45 18.83
C ASP A 216 -11.80 -1.25 19.69
N ASN A 217 -11.06 -2.18 19.08
CA ASN A 217 -10.31 -3.20 19.82
C ASN A 217 -8.79 -3.07 19.73
N LEU A 218 -8.22 -2.38 18.74
CA LEU A 218 -6.77 -2.15 18.70
C LEU A 218 -6.31 -1.16 19.77
N PRO A 219 -5.07 -1.28 20.28
CA PRO A 219 -4.48 -0.28 21.16
C PRO A 219 -4.19 1.03 20.44
N GLY A 220 -3.99 2.12 21.18
CA GLY A 220 -3.64 3.42 20.64
C GLY A 220 -2.24 3.49 20.03
N ALA A 221 -1.33 2.65 20.48
CA ALA A 221 0.05 2.58 19.99
C ALA A 221 0.65 1.19 20.21
N TRP A 222 1.75 0.92 19.49
CA TRP A 222 2.60 -0.28 19.62
C TRP A 222 4.08 0.16 19.78
N PRO A 223 4.48 0.76 20.92
CA PRO A 223 5.80 1.36 21.04
C PRO A 223 6.97 0.42 20.75
N GLU A 224 6.83 -0.86 21.10
CA GLU A 224 7.85 -1.90 20.89
C GLU A 224 7.77 -2.55 19.50
N GLU A 225 6.60 -2.46 18.84
CA GLU A 225 6.34 -3.06 17.53
C GLU A 225 5.62 -2.06 16.59
N PRO A 226 6.21 -0.91 16.31
CA PRO A 226 5.52 0.23 15.69
C PRO A 226 5.08 0.00 14.22
N GLY A 227 5.42 -1.15 13.62
CA GLY A 227 4.91 -1.55 12.30
C GLY A 227 3.47 -2.06 12.30
N ARG A 228 2.89 -2.33 13.48
CA ARG A 228 1.51 -2.82 13.60
C ARG A 228 0.50 -1.68 13.47
N ALA A 229 -0.67 -1.99 12.90
CA ALA A 229 -1.78 -1.05 12.85
C ALA A 229 -2.32 -0.77 14.27
N ASN A 230 -2.56 0.50 14.57
CA ASN A 230 -3.20 0.93 15.80
C ASN A 230 -4.67 1.33 15.57
N LYS A 231 -5.41 1.61 16.64
CA LYS A 231 -6.82 2.01 16.52
C LYS A 231 -7.03 3.26 15.66
N TRP A 232 -6.09 4.20 15.70
CA TRP A 232 -6.23 5.46 14.96
C TRP A 232 -6.08 5.28 13.46
N ALA A 233 -5.20 4.37 13.04
CA ALA A 233 -5.13 3.93 11.65
C ALA A 233 -6.43 3.26 11.21
N ALA A 234 -7.00 2.38 12.04
CA ALA A 234 -8.27 1.73 11.74
C ALA A 234 -9.42 2.73 11.58
N GLY A 235 -9.54 3.70 12.49
CA GLY A 235 -10.52 4.78 12.40
C GLY A 235 -10.33 5.65 11.15
N ALA A 236 -9.09 5.97 10.82
CA ALA A 236 -8.75 6.76 9.63
C ALA A 236 -9.17 6.06 8.33
N PHE A 237 -8.87 4.75 8.19
CA PHE A 237 -9.29 3.98 7.03
C PHE A 237 -10.81 3.75 6.99
N LEU A 238 -11.47 3.59 8.13
CA LEU A 238 -12.94 3.53 8.21
C LEU A 238 -13.56 4.83 7.69
N ALA A 239 -13.08 5.97 8.15
CA ALA A 239 -13.57 7.27 7.68
C ALA A 239 -13.35 7.46 6.18
N LYS A 240 -12.17 7.11 5.67
CA LYS A 240 -11.87 7.15 4.24
C LYS A 240 -12.79 6.24 3.43
N LEU A 241 -13.06 5.02 3.91
CA LEU A 241 -14.02 4.09 3.30
C LEU A 241 -15.42 4.72 3.23
N ARG A 242 -15.88 5.36 4.32
CA ARG A 242 -17.19 6.03 4.37
C ARG A 242 -17.31 7.21 3.42
N ILE A 243 -16.23 7.97 3.21
CA ILE A 243 -16.14 9.03 2.20
C ILE A 243 -16.26 8.42 0.79
N PHE A 244 -15.50 7.36 0.49
CA PHE A 244 -15.59 6.67 -0.79
C PHE A 244 -17.00 6.13 -1.05
N GLN A 245 -17.62 5.49 -0.04
CA GLN A 245 -19.00 5.01 -0.13
C GLN A 245 -20.01 6.12 -0.41
N SER A 246 -19.75 7.34 0.10
CA SER A 246 -20.63 8.49 -0.06
C SER A 246 -20.42 9.25 -1.36
N SER A 247 -19.26 9.07 -2.01
CA SER A 247 -18.90 9.83 -3.19
C SER A 247 -19.82 9.54 -4.37
N PRO A 248 -20.39 10.58 -5.02
CA PRO A 248 -21.24 10.41 -6.20
C PRO A 248 -20.50 9.79 -7.39
N TYR A 249 -19.15 9.85 -7.43
CA TYR A 249 -18.34 9.20 -8.46
C TYR A 249 -18.38 7.67 -8.39
N ASN A 250 -18.73 7.10 -7.25
CA ASN A 250 -18.97 5.65 -7.14
C ASN A 250 -20.33 5.23 -7.72
N GLY A 251 -21.19 6.20 -8.07
CA GLY A 251 -22.38 6.01 -8.89
C GLY A 251 -23.27 4.87 -8.43
N THR A 252 -23.38 3.83 -9.26
CA THR A 252 -24.25 2.67 -9.02
C THR A 252 -23.61 1.59 -8.12
N ASN A 253 -22.41 1.83 -7.57
CA ASN A 253 -21.68 0.85 -6.74
C ASN A 253 -22.17 0.79 -5.29
N GLY A 254 -23.48 0.86 -5.04
CA GLY A 254 -24.06 0.75 -3.69
C GLY A 254 -23.72 1.94 -2.79
N THR A 255 -23.67 3.15 -3.35
CA THR A 255 -23.40 4.38 -2.61
C THR A 255 -24.45 4.66 -1.55
N SER A 256 -24.03 5.19 -0.41
CA SER A 256 -24.91 5.68 0.63
C SER A 256 -24.30 6.88 1.34
N ASN A 257 -25.14 7.80 1.83
CA ASN A 257 -24.68 9.01 2.53
C ASN A 257 -24.11 8.65 3.92
N LYS A 258 -22.80 8.67 4.04
CA LYS A 258 -22.03 8.41 5.27
C LYS A 258 -21.14 9.60 5.69
N TRP A 259 -21.34 10.77 5.09
CA TRP A 259 -20.51 11.95 5.34
C TRP A 259 -20.45 12.36 6.81
N THR A 260 -21.59 12.33 7.51
CA THR A 260 -21.65 12.69 8.94
C THR A 260 -20.90 11.68 9.81
N GLU A 261 -20.96 10.37 9.48
CA GLU A 261 -20.21 9.32 10.16
C GLU A 261 -18.71 9.52 9.95
N ALA A 262 -18.28 9.73 8.70
CA ALA A 262 -16.89 10.00 8.36
C ALA A 262 -16.35 11.24 9.08
N LYS A 263 -17.11 12.34 9.09
CA LYS A 263 -16.77 13.58 9.78
C LYS A 263 -16.49 13.34 11.27
N SER A 264 -17.40 12.65 11.97
CA SER A 264 -17.27 12.39 13.41
C SER A 264 -16.07 11.52 13.75
N ILE A 265 -15.79 10.50 12.92
CA ILE A 265 -14.60 9.64 13.10
C ILE A 265 -13.33 10.46 12.92
N LEU A 266 -13.23 11.26 11.84
CA LEU A 266 -12.05 12.08 11.56
C LEU A 266 -11.78 13.13 12.63
N GLU A 267 -12.82 13.78 13.14
CA GLU A 267 -12.70 14.71 14.26
C GLU A 267 -12.07 14.04 15.48
N THR A 268 -12.52 12.83 15.81
CA THR A 268 -12.00 12.04 16.94
C THR A 268 -10.56 11.59 16.71
N VAL A 269 -10.26 11.07 15.50
CA VAL A 269 -8.95 10.55 15.11
C VAL A 269 -7.91 11.68 15.09
N ILE A 270 -8.23 12.82 14.49
CA ILE A 270 -7.32 13.98 14.45
C ILE A 270 -7.06 14.52 15.85
N ALA A 271 -8.10 14.63 16.68
CA ALA A 271 -7.97 15.19 18.02
C ALA A 271 -7.15 14.30 18.97
N ASN A 272 -7.24 12.99 18.86
CA ASN A 272 -6.69 12.06 19.84
C ASN A 272 -5.60 11.11 19.29
N GLY A 273 -5.44 11.08 17.97
CA GLY A 273 -4.58 10.11 17.28
C GLY A 273 -3.10 10.22 17.61
N THR A 274 -2.44 9.10 17.50
CA THR A 274 -0.98 8.95 17.58
C THR A 274 -0.53 8.05 16.44
N ASP A 275 0.72 8.21 16.01
CA ASP A 275 1.36 7.19 15.18
C ASP A 275 1.47 5.86 15.95
N SER A 276 1.93 4.82 15.27
CA SER A 276 2.02 3.50 15.91
C SER A 276 3.07 3.44 17.04
N LYS A 277 4.03 4.35 17.08
CA LYS A 277 5.02 4.49 18.16
C LYS A 277 4.49 5.26 19.36
N GLY A 278 3.36 5.95 19.23
CA GLY A 278 2.72 6.74 20.28
C GLY A 278 2.97 8.25 20.17
N THR A 279 3.60 8.72 19.10
CA THR A 279 3.80 10.15 18.86
C THR A 279 2.47 10.78 18.43
N LYS A 280 2.07 11.87 19.08
CA LYS A 280 0.83 12.59 18.78
C LYS A 280 0.79 13.02 17.31
N TYR A 281 -0.37 12.90 16.68
CA TYR A 281 -0.57 13.35 15.31
C TYR A 281 -0.28 14.85 15.16
N THR A 282 0.60 15.14 14.22
CA THR A 282 1.03 16.50 13.86
C THR A 282 1.54 16.52 12.43
N LEU A 283 1.51 17.66 11.78
CA LEU A 283 2.20 17.82 10.50
C LEU A 283 3.71 17.98 10.74
N THR A 284 4.50 17.33 9.90
CA THR A 284 5.95 17.43 9.92
C THR A 284 6.36 18.84 9.47
N PRO A 285 7.25 19.54 10.21
CA PRO A 285 7.65 20.92 9.87
C PRO A 285 8.28 21.08 8.50
N SER A 286 8.96 20.05 7.99
CA SER A 286 9.56 20.05 6.66
C SER A 286 8.96 18.92 5.80
N TYR A 287 8.42 19.30 4.66
CA TYR A 287 7.88 18.34 3.70
C TYR A 287 8.95 17.36 3.17
N GLU A 288 10.21 17.80 3.08
CA GLU A 288 11.32 16.95 2.65
C GLU A 288 11.60 15.80 3.64
N THR A 289 11.44 16.04 4.94
CA THR A 289 11.63 15.01 5.99
C THR A 289 10.79 13.78 5.74
N LEU A 290 9.56 13.93 5.24
CA LEU A 290 8.66 12.82 4.92
C LEU A 290 9.22 11.85 3.86
N TYR A 291 10.17 12.33 3.06
CA TYR A 291 10.76 11.58 1.96
C TYR A 291 12.28 11.36 2.12
N THR A 292 12.80 11.58 3.33
CA THR A 292 14.20 11.32 3.67
C THR A 292 14.31 10.03 4.47
N ALA A 293 15.13 9.09 4.00
CA ALA A 293 15.33 7.81 4.69
C ALA A 293 15.88 8.01 6.10
N GLY A 294 15.32 7.28 7.07
CA GLY A 294 15.67 7.39 8.49
C GLY A 294 15.10 8.62 9.22
N GLU A 295 14.68 9.65 8.50
CA GLU A 295 14.02 10.83 9.09
C GLU A 295 12.50 10.78 8.94
N SER A 296 12.00 10.05 7.94
CA SER A 296 10.56 9.91 7.65
C SER A 296 9.80 9.04 8.64
N ASP A 297 10.52 8.25 9.45
CA ASP A 297 9.93 7.25 10.30
C ASP A 297 9.39 7.87 11.59
N TRP A 298 8.13 7.60 11.92
CA TRP A 298 7.52 7.96 13.21
C TRP A 298 7.57 9.45 13.54
N THR A 299 7.29 10.29 12.55
CA THR A 299 7.32 11.75 12.68
C THR A 299 6.09 12.35 13.38
N GLY A 300 5.12 11.52 13.75
CA GLY A 300 3.79 11.96 14.16
C GLY A 300 2.85 12.26 12.99
N GLU A 301 3.36 12.36 11.76
CA GLU A 301 2.52 12.50 10.55
C GLU A 301 2.16 11.14 9.93
N SER A 302 2.83 10.06 10.32
CA SER A 302 2.53 8.70 9.89
C SER A 302 1.25 8.19 10.54
N VAL A 303 0.24 7.85 9.74
CA VAL A 303 -0.97 7.16 10.19
C VAL A 303 -0.83 5.66 10.02
N PHE A 304 -0.40 5.22 8.86
CA PHE A 304 -0.08 3.82 8.57
C PHE A 304 0.92 3.71 7.43
N ASP A 305 2.00 2.96 7.64
CA ASP A 305 3.12 2.87 6.73
C ASP A 305 3.47 1.42 6.40
N VAL A 306 4.00 1.21 5.19
CA VAL A 306 4.77 0.01 4.89
C VAL A 306 6.17 0.19 5.46
N GLN A 307 6.55 -0.71 6.37
CA GLN A 307 7.86 -0.69 7.01
C GLN A 307 8.93 -1.19 6.04
N MET A 308 9.95 -0.37 5.80
CA MET A 308 11.04 -0.66 4.90
C MET A 308 12.33 -0.89 5.66
N ALA A 309 13.10 -1.88 5.26
CA ALA A 309 14.40 -2.18 5.83
C ALA A 309 15.38 -2.64 4.76
N ILE A 310 16.66 -2.37 4.96
CA ILE A 310 17.73 -2.99 4.21
C ILE A 310 18.30 -4.14 5.04
N SER A 311 18.24 -5.35 4.49
CA SER A 311 18.76 -6.56 5.12
C SER A 311 19.83 -7.19 4.24
N GLY A 312 21.09 -7.01 4.61
CA GLY A 312 22.23 -7.61 3.93
C GLY A 312 22.34 -7.23 2.46
N THR A 313 22.64 -8.21 1.60
CA THR A 313 22.79 -8.03 0.13
C THR A 313 21.52 -8.37 -0.64
N GLN A 314 20.44 -8.72 0.03
CA GLN A 314 19.22 -9.18 -0.63
C GLN A 314 18.28 -8.01 -0.95
N TYR A 315 18.05 -7.84 -2.24
CA TYR A 315 17.13 -6.94 -2.81
C TYR A 315 15.65 -7.34 -2.92
N TYR A 316 15.30 -8.43 -2.26
CA TYR A 316 13.92 -8.88 -2.09
C TYR A 316 13.33 -8.36 -0.77
N THR A 317 13.93 -7.31 -0.23
CA THR A 317 13.46 -6.69 0.98
C THR A 317 12.33 -5.73 0.68
N ASN A 318 11.70 -5.27 1.70
CA ASN A 318 10.66 -4.29 1.78
C ASN A 318 10.90 -3.02 0.92
N ALA A 319 12.15 -2.76 0.56
CA ALA A 319 12.59 -1.61 -0.20
C ALA A 319 11.96 -1.46 -1.60
N ILE A 320 11.44 -2.52 -2.21
CA ILE A 320 10.85 -2.46 -3.55
C ILE A 320 9.51 -1.73 -3.56
N ASN A 321 8.75 -1.81 -2.49
CA ASN A 321 7.44 -1.17 -2.39
C ASN A 321 7.51 0.36 -2.52
N GLY A 322 8.64 0.97 -2.17
CA GLY A 322 8.88 2.40 -2.36
C GLY A 322 9.10 2.81 -3.81
N ASN A 323 9.11 1.88 -4.77
CA ASN A 323 9.37 2.10 -6.20
C ASN A 323 10.75 2.70 -6.53
N SER A 324 11.65 2.85 -5.55
CA SER A 324 12.94 3.48 -5.74
C SER A 324 13.80 2.76 -6.80
N HIS A 325 13.78 1.43 -6.78
CA HIS A 325 14.52 0.63 -7.74
C HIS A 325 14.06 0.82 -9.19
N ILE A 326 12.78 1.03 -9.40
CA ILE A 326 12.20 1.20 -10.74
C ILE A 326 12.21 2.64 -11.23
N SER A 327 12.36 3.62 -10.32
CA SER A 327 12.21 5.03 -10.62
C SER A 327 13.50 5.70 -11.12
N LEU A 328 14.68 5.27 -10.65
CA LEU A 328 15.95 5.84 -11.11
C LEU A 328 16.25 5.54 -12.57
N SER A 329 16.82 6.51 -13.27
CA SER A 329 17.50 6.23 -14.53
C SER A 329 18.79 5.46 -14.28
N GLY A 330 19.07 4.45 -15.08
CA GLY A 330 20.34 3.73 -15.03
C GLY A 330 21.57 4.58 -15.29
N LYS A 331 21.40 5.81 -15.77
CA LYS A 331 22.46 6.81 -16.01
C LYS A 331 22.81 7.60 -14.75
N ILE A 332 21.83 7.87 -13.88
CA ILE A 332 22.02 8.60 -12.61
C ILE A 332 22.31 7.63 -11.48
N GLY A 333 21.68 6.48 -11.49
CA GLY A 333 21.81 5.43 -10.49
C GLY A 333 21.63 4.07 -11.11
N SER A 334 21.01 3.12 -10.40
CA SER A 334 20.67 1.80 -10.93
C SER A 334 19.18 1.54 -10.82
N GLY A 335 18.43 2.05 -11.73
CA GLY A 335 17.00 1.83 -11.87
C GLY A 335 16.62 1.68 -13.34
N TRP A 336 15.32 1.60 -13.60
CA TRP A 336 14.82 1.35 -14.95
C TRP A 336 14.14 2.57 -15.58
N GLY A 337 13.99 3.68 -14.84
CA GLY A 337 13.42 4.92 -15.32
C GLY A 337 11.89 4.91 -15.46
N PHE A 338 11.21 4.12 -14.65
CA PHE A 338 9.75 4.17 -14.54
C PHE A 338 9.28 5.28 -13.60
N TYR A 339 7.96 5.51 -13.56
CA TYR A 339 7.29 6.39 -12.62
C TYR A 339 7.81 7.83 -12.68
N GLN A 340 7.73 8.40 -13.85
CA GLN A 340 8.19 9.75 -14.12
C GLN A 340 7.04 10.76 -13.97
N PRO A 341 7.22 11.84 -13.18
CA PRO A 341 6.20 12.88 -13.06
C PRO A 341 5.75 13.43 -14.41
N SER A 342 4.46 13.69 -14.55
CA SER A 342 3.90 14.25 -15.76
C SER A 342 4.13 15.77 -15.84
N TYR A 343 3.93 16.34 -17.02
CA TYR A 343 3.88 17.79 -17.20
C TYR A 343 2.73 18.42 -16.40
N ASP A 344 1.58 17.77 -16.33
CA ASP A 344 0.43 18.31 -15.59
C ASP A 344 0.72 18.41 -14.10
N LEU A 345 1.29 17.35 -13.49
CA LEU A 345 1.71 17.38 -12.10
C LEU A 345 2.68 18.54 -11.81
N VAL A 346 3.74 18.66 -12.61
CA VAL A 346 4.76 19.70 -12.36
C VAL A 346 4.21 21.10 -12.58
N ASN A 347 3.41 21.30 -13.64
CA ASN A 347 2.80 22.58 -13.94
C ASN A 347 1.68 22.98 -12.96
N ALA A 348 0.99 22.01 -12.34
CA ALA A 348 0.02 22.26 -11.29
C ALA A 348 0.64 22.89 -10.04
N HIS A 349 1.97 22.80 -9.88
CA HIS A 349 2.70 23.51 -8.81
C HIS A 349 3.02 24.97 -9.16
N MET A 350 2.67 25.47 -10.37
CA MET A 350 2.79 26.90 -10.63
C MET A 350 1.92 27.72 -9.69
N VAL A 351 2.45 28.84 -9.23
CA VAL A 351 1.74 29.81 -8.41
C VAL A 351 1.84 31.20 -9.02
N ASP A 352 0.98 32.10 -8.60
CA ASP A 352 1.07 33.51 -8.99
C ASP A 352 2.19 34.25 -8.23
N GLU A 353 2.34 35.55 -8.48
CA GLU A 353 3.33 36.40 -7.81
C GLU A 353 3.15 36.52 -6.29
N ASN A 354 1.98 36.14 -5.78
CA ASN A 354 1.64 36.11 -4.34
C ASN A 354 1.81 34.73 -3.72
N GLY A 355 2.23 33.73 -4.51
CA GLY A 355 2.37 32.34 -4.08
C GLY A 355 1.06 31.55 -4.05
N LEU A 356 -0.01 32.03 -4.69
CA LEU A 356 -1.30 31.36 -4.73
C LEU A 356 -1.42 30.42 -5.92
N PRO A 357 -1.96 29.18 -5.73
CA PRO A 357 -2.11 28.22 -6.80
C PRO A 357 -3.22 28.65 -7.79
N TYR A 358 -3.07 28.25 -9.05
CA TYR A 358 -4.08 28.45 -10.10
C TYR A 358 -5.21 27.42 -9.99
N LEU A 359 -6.17 27.66 -9.07
CA LEU A 359 -7.28 26.73 -8.79
C LEU A 359 -8.24 26.56 -9.98
N ASP A 360 -8.27 27.53 -10.89
CA ASP A 360 -9.03 27.50 -12.14
C ASP A 360 -8.35 26.68 -13.24
N LYS A 361 -7.24 26.05 -12.94
CA LYS A 361 -6.37 25.29 -13.85
C LYS A 361 -5.80 26.11 -15.03
N SER A 362 -5.80 27.45 -14.91
CA SER A 362 -5.25 28.33 -15.97
C SER A 362 -3.74 28.09 -16.20
N TYR A 363 -3.03 27.40 -15.30
CA TYR A 363 -1.67 26.95 -15.51
C TYR A 363 -1.53 26.06 -16.78
N GLN A 364 -2.57 25.33 -17.17
CA GLN A 364 -2.55 24.45 -18.36
C GLN A 364 -2.42 25.23 -19.68
N SER A 365 -2.78 26.52 -19.67
CA SER A 365 -2.60 27.41 -20.82
C SER A 365 -1.31 28.20 -20.82
N LYS A 366 -0.49 28.08 -19.75
CA LYS A 366 0.80 28.76 -19.63
C LYS A 366 1.92 27.94 -20.26
N THR A 367 3.03 28.60 -20.57
CA THR A 367 4.26 27.89 -20.93
C THR A 367 4.69 27.01 -19.78
N SER A 368 5.00 25.74 -20.06
CA SER A 368 5.45 24.79 -19.05
C SER A 368 6.71 25.29 -18.31
N VAL A 369 6.82 24.99 -17.03
CA VAL A 369 8.03 25.25 -16.21
C VAL A 369 9.28 24.65 -16.86
N THR A 370 9.15 23.54 -17.56
CA THR A 370 10.23 22.92 -18.33
C THR A 370 9.75 22.75 -19.78
N THR A 371 10.50 23.30 -20.70
CA THR A 371 10.31 23.17 -22.14
C THR A 371 11.40 22.30 -22.76
N ILE A 372 11.14 21.75 -23.93
CA ILE A 372 12.12 20.96 -24.69
C ILE A 372 12.40 21.73 -25.99
N ASP A 373 13.67 21.96 -26.28
CA ASP A 373 14.09 22.63 -27.51
C ASP A 373 14.13 21.70 -28.74
N GLY A 374 14.55 22.25 -29.88
CA GLY A 374 14.65 21.51 -31.14
C GLY A 374 15.69 20.40 -31.16
N ASP A 375 16.63 20.42 -30.22
CA ASP A 375 17.71 19.43 -30.05
C ASP A 375 17.33 18.38 -28.95
N ASN A 376 16.07 18.36 -28.51
CA ASN A 376 15.54 17.51 -27.43
C ASN A 376 16.22 17.78 -26.07
N VAL A 377 16.68 18.99 -25.80
CA VAL A 377 17.24 19.37 -24.49
C VAL A 377 16.16 20.03 -23.63
N PRO A 378 15.92 19.57 -22.40
CA PRO A 378 15.00 20.23 -21.49
C PRO A 378 15.61 21.53 -20.95
N HIS A 379 14.78 22.55 -20.82
CA HIS A 379 15.12 23.84 -20.21
C HIS A 379 14.11 24.15 -19.10
N THR A 380 14.59 24.18 -17.86
CA THR A 380 13.77 24.57 -16.71
C THR A 380 13.88 26.08 -16.51
N ASP A 381 12.75 26.77 -16.59
CA ASP A 381 12.64 28.20 -16.32
C ASP A 381 12.47 28.44 -14.81
N LEU A 382 13.53 28.87 -14.15
CA LEU A 382 13.54 29.16 -12.72
C LEU A 382 12.92 30.53 -12.37
N THR A 383 12.48 31.31 -13.37
CA THR A 383 11.76 32.57 -13.16
C THR A 383 10.26 32.38 -12.97
N VAL A 384 9.75 31.21 -13.34
CA VAL A 384 8.35 30.81 -13.08
C VAL A 384 8.19 30.48 -11.60
N TYR A 385 7.28 31.19 -10.94
CA TYR A 385 6.98 30.88 -9.53
C TYR A 385 6.31 29.52 -9.39
N THR A 386 6.85 28.70 -8.49
CA THR A 386 6.34 27.36 -8.19
C THR A 386 6.26 27.14 -6.69
N ASP A 387 5.28 26.34 -6.26
CA ASP A 387 5.26 25.79 -4.90
C ASP A 387 6.55 24.97 -4.67
N PRO A 388 7.34 25.24 -3.63
CA PRO A 388 8.61 24.57 -3.38
C PRO A 388 8.50 23.04 -3.21
N ARG A 389 7.31 22.53 -2.92
CA ARG A 389 7.06 21.08 -2.84
C ARG A 389 7.31 20.36 -4.18
N VAL A 390 7.30 21.08 -5.30
CA VAL A 390 7.67 20.51 -6.61
C VAL A 390 9.08 19.94 -6.58
N ASP A 391 10.04 20.63 -5.95
CA ASP A 391 11.44 20.18 -5.92
C ASP A 391 11.70 19.03 -4.93
N VAL A 392 10.77 18.74 -4.05
CA VAL A 392 10.75 17.51 -3.24
C VAL A 392 10.12 16.35 -4.02
N SER A 393 9.13 16.64 -4.86
CA SER A 393 8.32 15.64 -5.56
C SER A 393 8.92 15.21 -6.89
N ALA A 394 9.41 16.17 -7.70
CA ALA A 394 9.87 15.97 -9.06
C ALA A 394 11.28 16.50 -9.28
N GLY A 395 12.13 15.72 -9.93
CA GLY A 395 13.42 16.16 -10.43
C GLY A 395 13.25 16.91 -11.74
N ARG A 396 13.71 18.16 -11.80
CA ARG A 396 13.72 19.01 -12.99
C ARG A 396 15.14 19.11 -13.54
N PHE A 397 15.30 19.08 -14.84
CA PHE A 397 16.63 19.16 -15.46
C PHE A 397 17.31 20.50 -15.11
N ASN A 398 18.61 20.45 -14.82
CA ASN A 398 19.43 21.58 -14.33
C ASN A 398 19.01 22.16 -12.97
N VAL A 399 18.17 21.45 -12.20
CA VAL A 399 17.88 21.77 -10.80
C VAL A 399 18.56 20.72 -9.92
N PRO A 400 19.09 21.07 -8.74
CA PRO A 400 19.70 20.09 -7.84
C PRO A 400 18.80 18.89 -7.57
N TYR A 401 19.33 17.70 -7.78
CA TYR A 401 18.61 16.44 -7.62
C TYR A 401 19.12 15.71 -6.39
N MET A 402 18.63 16.12 -5.22
CA MET A 402 19.19 15.69 -3.94
C MET A 402 20.71 15.90 -3.89
N ASP A 403 21.49 14.87 -3.58
CA ASP A 403 22.96 14.85 -3.56
C ASP A 403 23.57 14.06 -4.73
N TRP A 404 22.77 13.79 -5.79
CA TRP A 404 23.24 13.15 -7.00
C TRP A 404 23.87 14.17 -7.97
N ASP A 405 24.89 13.73 -8.69
CA ASP A 405 25.47 14.54 -9.77
C ASP A 405 24.46 14.65 -10.93
N ILE A 406 24.17 15.88 -11.36
CA ILE A 406 23.24 16.10 -12.46
C ILE A 406 23.99 15.90 -13.79
N PRO A 407 23.50 15.02 -14.68
CA PRO A 407 24.07 14.89 -16.01
C PRO A 407 23.96 16.17 -16.82
N VAL A 408 24.96 16.43 -17.66
CA VAL A 408 25.01 17.61 -18.54
C VAL A 408 24.21 17.42 -19.83
N THR A 409 23.72 16.20 -20.08
CA THR A 409 22.93 15.84 -21.27
C THR A 409 21.66 15.11 -20.89
N ILE A 410 20.65 15.18 -21.74
CA ILE A 410 19.37 14.50 -21.54
C ILE A 410 19.55 12.98 -21.48
N ASP A 411 20.42 12.39 -22.26
CA ASP A 411 20.70 10.95 -22.25
C ASP A 411 21.20 10.46 -20.89
N GLY A 412 21.84 11.33 -20.12
CA GLY A 412 22.24 11.02 -18.74
C GLY A 412 21.10 11.16 -17.75
N TRP A 413 20.07 11.93 -18.10
CA TRP A 413 18.95 12.28 -17.23
C TRP A 413 17.75 11.33 -17.41
N ILE A 414 17.25 11.21 -18.63
CA ILE A 414 16.04 10.43 -18.99
C ILE A 414 16.43 9.28 -19.91
N ARG A 415 15.77 8.15 -19.74
CA ARG A 415 15.98 6.95 -20.56
C ARG A 415 15.33 7.08 -21.94
N ASP A 416 14.10 7.59 -21.98
CA ASP A 416 13.30 7.83 -23.18
C ASP A 416 12.39 9.02 -22.95
N LEU A 417 12.76 10.17 -23.53
CA LEU A 417 12.05 11.43 -23.36
C LEU A 417 10.64 11.39 -23.93
N ALA A 418 10.46 10.71 -25.06
CA ALA A 418 9.17 10.62 -25.73
C ALA A 418 8.15 9.78 -24.95
N ASN A 419 8.66 8.84 -24.15
CA ASN A 419 7.82 7.92 -23.37
C ASN A 419 7.58 8.39 -21.93
N GLY A 420 8.55 9.07 -21.30
CA GLY A 420 8.48 9.40 -19.87
C GLY A 420 8.43 10.90 -19.56
N GLY A 421 8.64 11.76 -20.55
CA GLY A 421 8.80 13.21 -20.33
C GLY A 421 10.14 13.56 -19.67
N PRO A 422 10.35 14.84 -19.30
CA PRO A 422 11.65 15.34 -18.86
C PRO A 422 11.92 15.25 -17.36
N PHE A 423 11.00 14.70 -16.56
CA PHE A 423 11.07 14.75 -15.11
C PHE A 423 11.45 13.40 -14.50
N LEU A 424 12.12 13.42 -13.35
CA LEU A 424 12.40 12.24 -12.56
C LEU A 424 11.63 12.26 -11.24
N ASN A 425 11.25 11.09 -10.77
CA ASN A 425 10.68 10.90 -9.44
C ASN A 425 11.74 11.21 -8.36
N LYS A 426 11.35 11.91 -7.29
CA LYS A 426 12.25 12.19 -6.13
C LYS A 426 11.75 11.53 -4.86
N LYS A 427 10.44 11.51 -4.62
CA LYS A 427 9.85 11.06 -3.34
C LYS A 427 10.30 9.66 -2.93
N ASN A 428 10.41 8.74 -3.86
CA ASN A 428 10.70 7.35 -3.57
C ASN A 428 12.18 6.98 -3.70
N LEU A 429 13.04 7.95 -3.96
CA LEU A 429 14.45 7.70 -4.23
C LEU A 429 15.31 7.94 -3.00
N PRO A 430 16.38 7.15 -2.81
CA PRO A 430 17.37 7.41 -1.78
C PRO A 430 18.29 8.57 -2.18
N LYS A 431 18.88 9.24 -1.20
CA LYS A 431 20.04 10.08 -1.39
C LYS A 431 21.25 9.22 -1.80
N LYS A 432 22.21 9.79 -2.50
CA LYS A 432 23.47 9.12 -2.86
C LYS A 432 24.24 8.71 -1.59
N ALA A 433 24.19 9.56 -0.56
CA ALA A 433 24.79 9.30 0.74
C ALA A 433 24.14 8.12 1.51
N ASP A 434 22.91 7.74 1.19
CA ASP A 434 22.22 6.62 1.85
C ASP A 434 22.81 5.25 1.46
N LYS A 435 23.64 5.19 0.40
CA LYS A 435 24.23 3.95 -0.09
C LYS A 435 25.09 3.27 0.96
N GLY A 436 24.83 2.00 1.19
CA GLY A 436 25.56 1.16 2.14
C GLY A 436 24.99 1.12 3.55
N GLY A 437 24.00 1.97 3.86
CA GLY A 437 23.31 1.99 5.15
C GLY A 437 21.79 1.94 4.99
N LEU A 438 21.22 2.98 4.39
CA LEU A 438 19.79 3.14 4.17
C LEU A 438 19.36 2.82 2.72
N SER A 439 20.30 2.45 1.87
CA SER A 439 20.06 2.00 0.49
C SER A 439 21.08 0.95 0.07
N LEU A 440 20.68 0.03 -0.82
CA LEU A 440 21.60 -0.98 -1.35
C LEU A 440 22.65 -0.34 -2.29
N THR A 441 23.91 -0.70 -2.08
CA THR A 441 25.02 -0.17 -2.89
C THR A 441 25.02 -0.68 -4.33
N THR A 442 24.57 -1.92 -4.56
CA THR A 442 24.62 -2.59 -5.87
C THR A 442 23.53 -2.15 -6.81
N THR A 443 22.35 -1.81 -6.30
CA THR A 443 21.19 -1.44 -7.11
C THR A 443 20.84 0.04 -7.02
N GLY A 444 21.41 0.77 -6.05
CA GLY A 444 21.23 2.23 -5.90
C GLY A 444 19.81 2.73 -5.75
N GLY A 445 18.84 1.87 -6.01
CA GLY A 445 17.44 2.23 -6.05
C GLY A 445 16.60 1.70 -4.89
N SER A 446 17.06 0.70 -4.15
CA SER A 446 16.34 0.20 -2.98
C SER A 446 16.59 1.08 -1.76
N THR A 447 15.58 1.34 -0.96
CA THR A 447 15.65 2.26 0.19
C THR A 447 14.99 1.67 1.42
N ALA A 448 15.53 1.99 2.60
CA ALA A 448 14.92 1.71 3.90
C ALA A 448 13.86 2.74 4.31
N LYS A 449 13.57 3.71 3.46
CA LYS A 449 12.55 4.72 3.73
C LYS A 449 11.16 4.08 3.76
N ASN A 450 10.41 4.28 4.84
CA ASN A 450 9.03 3.82 4.95
C ASN A 450 8.14 4.45 3.87
N PHE A 451 7.16 3.69 3.40
CA PHE A 451 6.17 4.20 2.46
C PHE A 451 4.86 4.50 3.20
N HIS A 452 4.48 5.77 3.19
CA HIS A 452 3.25 6.22 3.83
C HIS A 452 2.02 5.79 3.02
N LEU A 453 1.20 4.91 3.59
CA LEU A 453 -0.10 4.53 3.02
C LEU A 453 -1.19 5.55 3.36
N MET A 454 -1.03 6.23 4.49
CA MET A 454 -1.86 7.36 4.92
C MET A 454 -1.07 8.28 5.84
N ARG A 455 -1.20 9.58 5.67
CA ARG A 455 -0.59 10.62 6.48
C ARG A 455 -1.63 11.51 7.12
N VAL A 456 -1.27 12.19 8.22
CA VAL A 456 -2.13 13.16 8.92
C VAL A 456 -2.61 14.28 7.98
N ALA A 457 -1.77 14.71 7.04
CA ALA A 457 -2.16 15.66 6.01
C ALA A 457 -3.40 15.21 5.22
N GLU A 458 -3.48 13.92 4.87
CA GLU A 458 -4.66 13.37 4.21
C GLU A 458 -5.89 13.39 5.11
N LEU A 459 -5.75 13.15 6.43
CA LEU A 459 -6.87 13.22 7.37
C LEU A 459 -7.50 14.61 7.39
N TYR A 460 -6.70 15.67 7.34
CA TYR A 460 -7.21 17.04 7.27
C TYR A 460 -7.99 17.29 5.97
N LEU A 461 -7.50 16.78 4.82
CA LEU A 461 -8.20 16.93 3.54
C LEU A 461 -9.53 16.15 3.52
N LEU A 462 -9.52 14.91 3.99
CA LEU A 462 -10.72 14.08 4.11
C LEU A 462 -11.74 14.73 5.09
N TYR A 463 -11.26 15.32 6.18
CA TYR A 463 -12.11 16.03 7.12
C TYR A 463 -12.70 17.30 6.51
N ALA A 464 -11.91 18.07 5.74
CA ALA A 464 -12.41 19.23 5.01
C ALA A 464 -13.50 18.85 4.00
N GLU A 465 -13.32 17.77 3.26
CA GLU A 465 -14.32 17.23 2.32
C GLU A 465 -15.61 16.85 3.06
N ALA A 466 -15.51 16.09 4.14
CA ALA A 466 -16.67 15.71 4.95
C ALA A 466 -17.38 16.91 5.58
N CYS A 467 -16.63 17.97 5.96
CA CYS A 467 -17.20 19.23 6.43
C CYS A 467 -17.99 19.96 5.34
N ILE A 468 -17.48 20.02 4.10
CA ILE A 468 -18.18 20.61 2.95
C ILE A 468 -19.51 19.89 2.72
N GLU A 469 -19.47 18.58 2.65
CA GLU A 469 -20.64 17.73 2.35
C GLU A 469 -21.70 17.75 3.47
N THR A 470 -21.29 18.12 4.69
CA THR A 470 -22.20 18.30 5.85
C THR A 470 -22.55 19.77 6.13
N GLY A 471 -22.11 20.71 5.28
CA GLY A 471 -22.45 22.13 5.38
C GLY A 471 -21.57 22.95 6.33
N ASP A 472 -20.51 22.40 6.90
CA ASP A 472 -19.57 23.09 7.79
C ASP A 472 -18.43 23.74 7.01
N ILE A 473 -18.77 24.74 6.23
CA ILE A 473 -17.84 25.43 5.31
C ILE A 473 -16.71 26.17 6.05
N ASN A 474 -16.96 26.66 7.27
CA ASN A 474 -15.94 27.39 8.01
C ASN A 474 -14.79 26.47 8.46
N THR A 475 -15.11 25.34 9.06
CA THR A 475 -14.11 24.31 9.42
C THR A 475 -13.36 23.80 8.19
N ALA A 476 -14.06 23.58 7.08
CA ALA A 476 -13.42 23.15 5.84
C ALA A 476 -12.38 24.15 5.33
N ARG A 477 -12.67 25.45 5.39
CA ARG A 477 -11.71 26.51 5.00
C ARG A 477 -10.48 26.54 5.91
N GLU A 478 -10.67 26.44 7.22
CA GLU A 478 -9.56 26.41 8.17
C GLU A 478 -8.63 25.23 7.90
N LEU A 479 -9.18 24.04 7.68
CA LEU A 479 -8.42 22.85 7.35
C LEU A 479 -7.67 22.96 6.01
N SER A 480 -8.30 23.53 5.00
CA SER A 480 -7.67 23.78 3.70
C SER A 480 -6.50 24.75 3.80
N LEU A 481 -6.61 25.78 4.64
CA LEU A 481 -5.54 26.76 4.84
C LEU A 481 -4.31 26.19 5.54
N ILE A 482 -4.44 25.16 6.37
CA ILE A 482 -3.30 24.46 6.99
C ILE A 482 -2.38 23.90 5.90
N HIS A 483 -2.93 23.32 4.84
CA HIS A 483 -2.14 22.79 3.72
C HIS A 483 -1.46 23.85 2.85
N ILE A 484 -1.99 25.06 2.81
CA ILE A 484 -1.45 26.17 2.02
C ILE A 484 -0.40 26.95 2.80
N SER A 485 -0.58 27.13 4.11
CA SER A 485 0.24 28.05 4.91
C SER A 485 1.41 27.39 5.63
N GLU A 486 1.36 26.10 5.95
CA GLU A 486 2.43 25.42 6.68
C GLU A 486 3.73 25.27 5.87
N PRO A 487 3.74 24.93 4.56
CA PRO A 487 4.96 24.83 3.80
C PRO A 487 5.70 26.16 3.59
N THR A 488 4.98 27.29 3.72
CA THR A 488 5.54 28.63 3.47
C THR A 488 6.07 29.33 4.71
N ARG A 489 5.72 28.87 5.92
CA ARG A 489 6.22 29.45 7.17
C ARG A 489 7.66 29.13 7.51
N HIS A 490 8.25 28.12 6.88
CA HIS A 490 9.62 27.64 7.16
C HIS A 490 10.63 27.91 6.03
N LEU A 491 10.23 28.66 5.02
CA LEU A 491 11.11 29.19 3.97
C LEU A 491 11.32 30.70 4.14
#